data_0d8ba73db3cd4293c9b7821e4346009e
#
_entry.id   0d8ba73db3cd4293c9b7821e4346009e
#
_cell.length_a   1.000
_cell.length_b   1.000
_cell.length_c   1.000
_cell.angle_alpha   90.00
_cell.angle_beta   90.00
_cell.angle_gamma   90.00
#
_symmetry.space_group_name_H-M   'P 1'
#
loop_
_entity.id
_entity.type
_entity.pdbx_description
1 polymer ?
#
loop_
_entity_poly.entity_id
_entity_poly.type
_entity_poly.pdbx_seq_one_letter_code
_entity_poly.pdbx_strand_id
1 'polypeptide(L)'
;MIPFTERTEDHSYPTWADINWHAVEGNVRRLQERIYRATTNKAWKRVKNLQKLLVRATSNQLLAIRRVTQENQGKHTAGIDGVVYDTPEARWRLFQEGLSLKGYKPRPVRRVYIPKDNGKQRPLGIPICPAYCTSYQWGLGIPWPRVVA
;
A
#
# COMPACT_ATOMS: atom_id res chain seq x y z
N MET A 1 -19.27 7.44 -29.22
CA MET A 1 -19.15 6.63 -27.99
C MET A 1 -18.00 5.66 -28.22
N ILE A 2 -16.79 6.00 -27.81
CA ILE A 2 -15.60 5.16 -28.01
C ILE A 2 -15.50 4.29 -26.76
N PRO A 3 -15.52 2.95 -26.86
CA PRO A 3 -15.34 2.11 -25.71
C PRO A 3 -13.92 2.35 -25.16
N PHE A 4 -13.84 2.71 -23.89
CA PHE A 4 -12.60 2.74 -23.13
C PHE A 4 -12.12 1.29 -23.00
N THR A 5 -11.36 0.86 -24.00
CA THR A 5 -10.63 -0.41 -23.92
C THR A 5 -9.60 -0.22 -22.83
N GLU A 6 -9.86 -0.77 -21.64
CA GLU A 6 -8.82 -1.01 -20.66
C GLU A 6 -7.71 -1.77 -21.37
N ARG A 7 -6.65 -1.05 -21.72
CA ARG A 7 -5.39 -1.70 -22.05
C ARG A 7 -4.88 -2.26 -20.72
N THR A 8 -5.37 -3.43 -20.38
CA THR A 8 -4.72 -4.31 -19.42
C THR A 8 -3.39 -4.66 -20.07
N GLU A 9 -2.38 -3.82 -19.80
CA GLU A 9 -1.01 -4.23 -20.01
C GLU A 9 -0.85 -5.44 -19.09
N ASP A 10 -0.86 -6.62 -19.70
CA ASP A 10 -0.56 -7.89 -19.06
C ASP A 10 0.91 -7.84 -18.64
N HIS A 11 1.14 -7.20 -17.50
CA HIS A 11 2.44 -7.17 -16.84
C HIS A 11 2.59 -8.49 -16.09
N SER A 12 2.66 -9.57 -16.86
CA SER A 12 3.03 -10.89 -16.37
C SER A 12 4.50 -10.83 -15.92
N TYR A 13 4.73 -10.41 -14.69
CA TYR A 13 6.03 -10.56 -14.05
C TYR A 13 6.16 -12.01 -13.58
N PRO A 14 7.09 -12.80 -14.12
CA PRO A 14 7.23 -14.21 -13.72
C PRO A 14 7.68 -14.33 -12.26
N THR A 15 8.45 -13.38 -11.73
CA THR A 15 8.92 -13.37 -10.33
C THR A 15 9.01 -11.97 -9.75
N TRP A 16 9.16 -11.89 -8.42
CA TRP A 16 9.37 -10.61 -7.72
C TRP A 16 10.62 -9.87 -8.17
N ALA A 17 11.66 -10.60 -8.58
CA ALA A 17 12.94 -10.03 -9.04
C ALA A 17 12.84 -9.35 -10.40
N ASP A 18 11.91 -9.79 -11.27
CA ASP A 18 11.77 -9.29 -12.63
C ASP A 18 10.92 -8.02 -12.74
N ILE A 19 10.41 -7.53 -11.61
CA ILE A 19 9.55 -6.35 -11.58
C ILE A 19 10.35 -5.11 -11.96
N ASN A 20 9.89 -4.39 -12.99
CA ASN A 20 10.42 -3.08 -13.34
C ASN A 20 9.91 -2.02 -12.37
N TRP A 21 10.62 -1.83 -11.27
CA TRP A 21 10.23 -0.90 -10.21
C TRP A 21 10.15 0.55 -10.67
N HIS A 22 10.97 0.97 -11.62
CA HIS A 22 10.90 2.31 -12.17
C HIS A 22 9.55 2.56 -12.89
N ALA A 23 9.08 1.59 -13.66
CA ALA A 23 7.77 1.65 -14.30
C ALA A 23 6.63 1.64 -13.27
N VAL A 24 6.74 0.78 -12.25
CA VAL A 24 5.77 0.70 -11.14
C VAL A 24 5.64 2.04 -10.42
N GLU A 25 6.75 2.63 -10.00
CA GLU A 25 6.78 3.92 -9.32
C GLU A 25 6.27 5.05 -10.21
N GLY A 26 6.63 5.05 -11.50
CA GLY A 26 6.16 6.01 -12.48
C GLY A 26 4.63 5.97 -12.67
N ASN A 27 4.05 4.78 -12.69
CA ASN A 27 2.59 4.60 -12.79
C ASN A 27 1.87 5.17 -11.56
N VAL A 28 2.36 4.87 -10.35
CA VAL A 28 1.79 5.38 -9.10
C VAL A 28 1.92 6.91 -9.06
N ARG A 29 3.09 7.45 -9.38
CA ARG A 29 3.33 8.91 -9.40
C ARG A 29 2.38 9.63 -10.34
N ARG A 30 2.18 9.12 -11.56
CA ARG A 30 1.23 9.72 -12.52
C ARG A 30 -0.20 9.77 -11.97
N LEU A 31 -0.64 8.72 -11.28
CA LEU A 31 -1.96 8.71 -10.65
C LEU A 31 -2.05 9.69 -9.48
N GLN A 32 -1.01 9.78 -8.66
CA GLN A 32 -0.93 10.74 -7.55
C GLN A 32 -0.97 12.19 -8.05
N GLU A 33 -0.24 12.50 -9.13
CA GLU A 33 -0.28 13.83 -9.77
C GLU A 33 -1.67 14.18 -10.29
N ARG A 34 -2.36 13.23 -10.91
CA ARG A 34 -3.75 13.41 -11.36
C ARG A 34 -4.70 13.64 -10.19
N ILE A 35 -4.52 12.94 -9.07
CA ILE A 35 -5.29 13.15 -7.84
C ILE A 35 -5.01 14.56 -7.31
N TYR A 36 -3.74 14.94 -7.23
CA TYR A 36 -3.35 16.27 -6.77
C TYR A 36 -3.98 17.39 -7.61
N ARG A 37 -3.88 17.32 -8.94
CA ARG A 37 -4.51 18.31 -9.85
C ARG A 37 -6.03 18.35 -9.68
N ALA A 38 -6.69 17.20 -9.55
CA ALA A 38 -8.12 17.15 -9.32
C ALA A 38 -8.50 17.74 -7.95
N THR A 39 -7.69 17.58 -6.93
CA THR A 39 -7.89 18.17 -5.60
C THR A 39 -7.71 19.68 -5.63
N THR A 40 -6.69 20.18 -6.30
CA THR A 40 -6.45 21.63 -6.50
C THR A 40 -7.65 22.28 -7.20
N ASN A 41 -8.22 21.62 -8.20
CA ASN A 41 -9.39 22.08 -8.92
C ASN A 41 -10.71 21.79 -8.19
N LYS A 42 -10.67 21.30 -6.94
CA LYS A 42 -11.86 20.93 -6.13
C LYS A 42 -12.83 19.96 -6.82
N ALA A 43 -12.34 19.18 -7.79
CA ALA A 43 -13.13 18.21 -8.55
C ALA A 43 -13.30 16.89 -7.75
N TRP A 44 -14.00 16.93 -6.64
CA TRP A 44 -14.09 15.86 -5.63
C TRP A 44 -14.59 14.51 -6.17
N LYS A 45 -15.52 14.53 -7.12
CA LYS A 45 -15.99 13.30 -7.79
C LYS A 45 -14.84 12.63 -8.53
N ARG A 46 -14.03 13.43 -9.24
CA ARG A 46 -12.83 12.92 -9.97
C ARG A 46 -11.75 12.42 -9.00
N VAL A 47 -11.54 13.13 -7.89
CA VAL A 47 -10.60 12.69 -6.82
C VAL A 47 -10.99 11.30 -6.33
N LYS A 48 -12.25 11.09 -5.93
CA LYS A 48 -12.74 9.79 -5.45
C LYS A 48 -12.56 8.67 -6.48
N ASN A 49 -12.83 8.95 -7.76
CA ASN A 49 -12.65 7.96 -8.83
C ASN A 49 -11.19 7.61 -9.05
N LEU A 50 -10.29 8.61 -9.04
CA LEU A 50 -8.85 8.39 -9.19
C LEU A 50 -8.26 7.66 -7.99
N GLN A 51 -8.72 7.92 -6.77
CA GLN A 51 -8.32 7.19 -5.57
C GLN A 51 -8.73 5.70 -5.67
N LYS A 52 -9.97 5.42 -6.09
CA LYS A 52 -10.42 4.04 -6.32
C LYS A 52 -9.58 3.33 -7.39
N LEU A 53 -9.24 4.04 -8.46
CA LEU A 53 -8.38 3.52 -9.51
C LEU A 53 -6.98 3.20 -8.97
N LEU A 54 -6.38 4.12 -8.20
CA LEU A 54 -5.06 3.92 -7.61
C LEU A 54 -5.02 2.71 -6.68
N VAL A 55 -6.03 2.58 -5.79
CA VAL A 55 -6.10 1.44 -4.85
C VAL A 55 -6.19 0.10 -5.58
N ARG A 56 -6.86 0.05 -6.74
CA ARG A 56 -6.99 -1.18 -7.54
C ARG A 56 -5.79 -1.43 -8.47
N ALA A 57 -4.96 -0.43 -8.69
CA ALA A 57 -3.83 -0.54 -9.61
C ALA A 57 -2.79 -1.55 -9.12
N THR A 58 -2.40 -2.49 -9.97
CA THR A 58 -1.34 -3.47 -9.72
C THR A 58 -0.05 -2.81 -9.24
N SER A 59 0.36 -1.73 -9.90
CA SER A 59 1.55 -0.95 -9.52
C SER A 59 1.49 -0.44 -8.07
N ASN A 60 0.31 -0.01 -7.61
CA ASN A 60 0.14 0.44 -6.24
C ASN A 60 0.21 -0.70 -5.22
N GLN A 61 -0.34 -1.87 -5.55
CA GLN A 61 -0.26 -3.06 -4.71
C GLN A 61 1.19 -3.54 -4.58
N LEU A 62 1.91 -3.63 -5.68
CA LEU A 62 3.33 -4.01 -5.70
C LEU A 62 4.17 -3.03 -4.88
N LEU A 63 3.95 -1.72 -5.06
CA LEU A 63 4.68 -0.70 -4.32
C LEU A 63 4.37 -0.75 -2.82
N ALA A 64 3.12 -0.98 -2.43
CA ALA A 64 2.73 -1.12 -1.03
C ALA A 64 3.42 -2.31 -0.35
N ILE A 65 3.45 -3.47 -1.02
CA ILE A 65 4.15 -4.66 -0.52
C ILE A 65 5.64 -4.38 -0.38
N ARG A 66 6.29 -3.81 -1.40
CA ARG A 66 7.71 -3.46 -1.36
C ARG A 66 8.03 -2.52 -0.18
N ARG A 67 7.26 -1.45 -0.03
CA ARG A 67 7.46 -0.47 1.05
C ARG A 67 7.39 -1.11 2.43
N VAL A 68 6.40 -1.97 2.65
CA VAL A 68 6.18 -2.61 3.95
C VAL A 68 7.20 -3.72 4.22
N THR A 69 7.51 -4.55 3.21
CA THR A 69 8.30 -5.78 3.42
C THR A 69 9.79 -5.64 3.12
N GLN A 70 10.21 -4.57 2.44
CA GLN A 70 11.62 -4.35 2.09
C GLN A 70 12.19 -3.03 2.63
N GLU A 71 11.43 -1.94 2.58
CA GLU A 71 11.95 -0.61 2.90
C GLU A 71 11.66 -0.17 4.33
N ASN A 72 10.58 -0.69 4.95
CA ASN A 72 10.23 -0.37 6.33
C ASN A 72 11.28 -0.95 7.30
N GLN A 73 11.69 -0.18 8.30
CA GLN A 73 12.58 -0.65 9.37
C GLN A 73 11.99 -1.83 10.14
N GLY A 74 10.66 -1.88 10.32
CA GLY A 74 9.94 -2.98 10.98
C GLY A 74 9.72 -4.23 10.12
N LYS A 75 10.33 -4.35 8.95
CA LYS A 75 10.09 -5.43 7.97
C LYS A 75 10.30 -6.85 8.51
N HIS A 76 11.16 -7.02 9.50
CA HIS A 76 11.45 -8.31 10.16
C HIS A 76 10.58 -8.56 11.40
N THR A 77 9.66 -7.64 11.74
CA THR A 77 8.80 -7.77 12.91
C THR A 77 7.49 -8.42 12.50
N ALA A 78 7.30 -9.67 12.92
CA ALA A 78 6.03 -10.37 12.68
C ALA A 78 4.87 -9.73 13.45
N GLY A 79 3.69 -9.75 12.84
CA GLY A 79 2.43 -9.44 13.51
C GLY A 79 2.01 -10.54 14.48
N ILE A 80 0.73 -10.56 14.85
CA ILE A 80 0.18 -11.60 15.74
C ILE A 80 0.13 -12.97 15.07
N ASP A 81 0.12 -13.01 13.74
CA ASP A 81 0.15 -14.23 12.92
C ASP A 81 1.54 -14.88 12.82
N GLY A 82 2.57 -14.23 13.35
CA GLY A 82 3.94 -14.74 13.32
C GLY A 82 4.58 -14.76 11.92
N VAL A 83 3.91 -14.21 10.90
CA VAL A 83 4.38 -14.27 9.52
C VAL A 83 5.27 -13.08 9.18
N VAL A 84 6.39 -13.34 8.52
CA VAL A 84 7.31 -12.33 7.95
C VAL A 84 7.50 -12.63 6.47
N TYR A 85 7.50 -11.58 5.64
CA TYR A 85 7.65 -11.69 4.18
C TYR A 85 9.03 -11.18 3.76
N ASP A 86 10.07 -11.90 4.13
CA ASP A 86 11.47 -11.50 3.92
C ASP A 86 12.10 -12.08 2.65
N THR A 87 11.43 -13.06 2.00
CA THR A 87 11.89 -13.66 0.74
C THR A 87 11.10 -13.12 -0.47
N PRO A 88 11.72 -13.09 -1.68
CA PRO A 88 11.03 -12.71 -2.91
C PRO A 88 9.78 -13.54 -3.19
N GLU A 89 9.84 -14.86 -2.94
CA GLU A 89 8.74 -15.79 -3.18
C GLU A 89 7.57 -15.53 -2.22
N ALA A 90 7.85 -15.21 -0.96
CA ALA A 90 6.82 -14.85 0.02
C ALA A 90 6.11 -13.56 -0.36
N ARG A 91 6.84 -12.54 -0.86
CA ARG A 91 6.26 -11.28 -1.35
C ARG A 91 5.42 -11.49 -2.60
N TRP A 92 5.90 -12.34 -3.53
CA TRP A 92 5.16 -12.67 -4.73
C TRP A 92 3.85 -13.40 -4.41
N ARG A 93 3.89 -14.35 -3.48
CA ARG A 93 2.69 -15.04 -2.99
C ARG A 93 1.69 -14.06 -2.37
N LEU A 94 2.16 -13.15 -1.52
CA LEU A 94 1.31 -12.10 -0.93
C LEU A 94 0.65 -11.24 -2.00
N PHE A 95 1.37 -10.90 -3.08
CA PHE A 95 0.81 -10.18 -4.21
C PHE A 95 -0.24 -11.01 -4.95
N GLN A 96 0.00 -12.29 -5.21
CA GLN A 96 -0.94 -13.19 -5.89
C GLN A 96 -2.23 -13.42 -5.06
N GLU A 97 -2.12 -13.53 -3.76
CA GLU A 97 -3.26 -13.62 -2.84
C GLU A 97 -4.09 -12.33 -2.81
N GLY A 98 -3.46 -11.22 -3.15
CA GLY A 98 -4.07 -9.90 -3.24
C GLY A 98 -4.25 -9.20 -1.89
N LEU A 99 -4.26 -7.87 -1.93
CA LEU A 99 -4.46 -7.03 -0.75
C LEU A 99 -5.94 -6.63 -0.61
N SER A 100 -6.82 -7.61 -0.42
CA SER A 100 -8.26 -7.34 -0.26
C SER A 100 -8.68 -7.42 1.20
N LEU A 101 -9.40 -6.39 1.64
CA LEU A 101 -10.08 -6.42 2.95
C LEU A 101 -11.51 -6.95 2.86
N LYS A 102 -11.96 -7.43 1.69
CA LYS A 102 -13.29 -8.01 1.54
C LYS A 102 -13.41 -9.25 2.42
N GLY A 103 -14.31 -9.22 3.39
CA GLY A 103 -14.47 -10.31 4.37
C GLY A 103 -13.41 -10.35 5.48
N TYR A 104 -12.49 -9.38 5.50
CA TYR A 104 -11.49 -9.30 6.56
C TYR A 104 -12.14 -9.01 7.90
N LYS A 105 -11.90 -9.91 8.87
CA LYS A 105 -12.26 -9.66 10.27
C LYS A 105 -11.06 -9.06 10.98
N PRO A 106 -11.17 -7.86 11.57
CA PRO A 106 -10.08 -7.24 12.30
C PRO A 106 -9.53 -8.19 13.37
N ARG A 107 -8.21 -8.36 13.38
CA ARG A 107 -7.51 -9.11 14.43
C ARG A 107 -6.85 -8.13 15.39
N PRO A 108 -6.69 -8.47 16.67
CA PRO A 108 -5.96 -7.64 17.61
C PRO A 108 -4.53 -7.42 17.10
N VAL A 109 -3.98 -6.24 17.36
CA VAL A 109 -2.58 -5.93 17.02
C VAL A 109 -1.67 -6.46 18.13
N ARG A 110 -0.46 -6.89 17.77
CA ARG A 110 0.59 -7.20 18.74
C ARG A 110 1.08 -5.89 19.36
N ARG A 111 0.94 -5.75 20.69
CA ARG A 111 1.41 -4.57 21.40
C ARG A 111 2.85 -4.75 21.82
N VAL A 112 3.70 -3.78 21.47
CA VAL A 112 5.10 -3.68 21.87
C VAL A 112 5.28 -2.32 22.52
N TYR A 113 6.06 -2.26 23.60
CA TYR A 113 6.36 -1.02 24.30
C TYR A 113 7.74 -0.53 23.90
N ILE A 114 7.81 0.72 23.43
CA ILE A 114 9.05 1.38 23.01
C ILE A 114 9.44 2.39 24.09
N PRO A 115 10.68 2.35 24.61
CA PRO A 115 11.16 3.33 25.55
C PRO A 115 11.22 4.73 24.91
N LYS A 116 10.90 5.74 25.69
CA LYS A 116 11.07 7.15 25.33
C LYS A 116 12.29 7.71 26.06
N ASP A 117 12.85 8.82 25.56
CA ASP A 117 14.00 9.49 26.16
C ASP A 117 13.77 9.96 27.61
N ASN A 118 12.51 10.12 28.00
CA ASN A 118 12.09 10.51 29.34
C ASN A 118 11.85 9.32 30.31
N GLY A 119 12.30 8.12 29.96
CA GLY A 119 12.13 6.89 30.75
C GLY A 119 10.71 6.30 30.73
N LYS A 120 9.75 6.93 30.08
CA LYS A 120 8.40 6.39 29.88
C LYS A 120 8.35 5.45 28.69
N GLN A 121 7.36 4.56 28.66
CA GLN A 121 7.12 3.67 27.53
C GLN A 121 5.91 4.15 26.73
N ARG A 122 5.98 3.98 25.39
CA ARG A 122 4.81 4.16 24.52
C ARG A 122 4.40 2.82 23.92
N PRO A 123 3.10 2.50 23.91
CA PRO A 123 2.62 1.32 23.23
C PRO A 123 2.66 1.53 21.70
N LEU A 124 3.14 0.54 20.99
CA LEU A 124 3.08 0.45 19.53
C LEU A 124 2.24 -0.78 19.17
N GLY A 125 1.24 -0.62 18.33
CA GLY A 125 0.45 -1.72 17.78
C GLY A 125 1.04 -2.21 16.45
N ILE A 126 1.38 -3.48 16.36
CA ILE A 126 1.90 -4.11 15.15
C ILE A 126 0.78 -4.97 14.55
N PRO A 127 0.18 -4.56 13.42
CA PRO A 127 -0.84 -5.35 12.72
C PRO A 127 -0.21 -6.52 11.96
N ILE A 128 -1.04 -7.39 11.39
CA ILE A 128 -0.58 -8.38 10.40
C ILE A 128 -0.11 -7.67 9.13
N CYS A 129 0.90 -8.24 8.45
CA CYS A 129 1.49 -7.61 7.27
C CYS A 129 0.48 -7.31 6.15
N PRO A 130 -0.42 -8.21 5.73
CA PRO A 130 -1.41 -7.90 4.70
C PRO A 130 -2.30 -6.69 5.03
N ALA A 131 -2.75 -6.56 6.28
CA ALA A 131 -3.54 -5.40 6.71
C ALA A 131 -2.71 -4.10 6.68
N TYR A 132 -1.43 -4.18 7.03
CA TYR A 132 -0.54 -3.02 6.96
C TYR A 132 -0.25 -2.61 5.52
N CYS A 133 0.01 -3.58 4.63
CA CYS A 133 0.17 -3.32 3.20
C CYS A 133 -1.08 -2.66 2.61
N THR A 134 -2.28 -3.14 2.96
CA THR A 134 -3.54 -2.54 2.50
C THR A 134 -3.71 -1.11 3.02
N SER A 135 -3.41 -0.86 4.29
CA SER A 135 -3.44 0.49 4.85
C SER A 135 -2.47 1.42 4.13
N TYR A 136 -1.27 0.93 3.81
CA TYR A 136 -0.28 1.68 3.06
C TYR A 136 -0.75 1.98 1.62
N GLN A 137 -1.35 1.00 0.97
CA GLN A 137 -1.93 1.13 -0.37
C GLN A 137 -3.00 2.26 -0.42
N TRP A 138 -3.86 2.33 0.60
CA TRP A 138 -4.84 3.40 0.74
C TRP A 138 -4.17 4.75 1.02
N GLY A 139 -3.13 4.77 1.86
CA GLY A 139 -2.36 5.98 2.17
C GLY A 139 -1.71 6.64 0.97
N LEU A 140 -1.28 5.85 -0.02
CA LEU A 140 -0.72 6.37 -1.26
C LEU A 140 -1.73 7.16 -2.12
N GLY A 141 -3.03 6.88 -1.96
CA GLY A 141 -4.11 7.54 -2.69
C GLY A 141 -4.81 8.66 -1.94
N ILE A 142 -4.44 8.91 -0.69
CA ILE A 142 -5.02 10.02 0.09
C ILE A 142 -4.19 11.27 -0.18
N PRO A 143 -4.74 12.31 -0.83
CA PRO A 143 -4.12 13.62 -0.76
C PRO A 143 -4.14 14.00 0.72
N TRP A 144 -2.97 14.19 1.31
CA TRP A 144 -2.85 14.65 2.70
C TRP A 144 -3.78 15.83 2.88
N PRO A 145 -4.81 15.73 3.73
CA PRO A 145 -5.53 16.93 4.10
C PRO A 145 -4.48 17.84 4.73
N ARG A 146 -4.36 19.04 4.22
CA ARG A 146 -3.75 20.09 5.02
C ARG A 146 -4.47 19.99 6.35
N VAL A 147 -3.76 19.62 7.37
CA VAL A 147 -4.23 19.80 8.74
C VAL A 147 -4.46 21.30 8.81
N VAL A 148 -5.72 21.68 8.64
CA VAL A 148 -6.13 23.03 8.95
C VAL A 148 -6.02 23.09 10.46
N ALA A 149 -4.96 23.77 10.91
CA ALA A 149 -4.77 24.07 12.31
C ALA A 149 -5.98 24.87 12.83
#